data_5f93435a48520a03033a6f1c167d779c
#
_entry.id   5f93435a48520a03033a6f1c167d779c
#
_cell.length_a   1.000
_cell.length_b   1.000
_cell.length_c   1.000
_cell.angle_alpha   90.00
_cell.angle_beta   90.00
_cell.angle_gamma   90.00
#
_symmetry.space_group_name_H-M   'P 1'
#
loop_
_entity.id
_entity.type
_entity.pdbx_description
1 polymer ?
#
loop_
_entity_poly.entity_id
_entity_poly.type
_entity_poly.pdbx_seq_one_letter_code
_entity_poly.pdbx_strand_id
1 'polypeptide(L)'
;MKIRQEKPAEYQAVERLTYQAFKELNLTENWRPTEHFIVHLLRESADFIPELSLVSETDQGKLTGHIMSSKAKLQLPDHTEKAVLTIGPLSVHPEAQNTGVGSALIKHSVQKAKELGIG
;
A
#
# COMPACT_ATOMS: atom_id res chain seq x y z
N MET A 1 2.56 17.48 -4.58
CA MET A 1 2.10 16.09 -4.32
C MET A 1 0.99 16.10 -3.29
N LYS A 2 -0.07 15.36 -3.56
CA LYS A 2 -1.20 15.23 -2.65
C LYS A 2 -1.35 13.76 -2.26
N ILE A 3 -1.56 13.49 -0.98
CA ILE A 3 -1.83 12.14 -0.47
C ILE A 3 -3.24 12.10 0.08
N ARG A 4 -4.02 11.12 -0.33
CA ARG A 4 -5.41 10.98 0.04
C ARG A 4 -5.84 9.52 -0.01
N GLN A 5 -7.03 9.24 0.51
CA GLN A 5 -7.61 7.91 0.42
C GLN A 5 -7.91 7.56 -1.04
N GLU A 6 -7.65 6.32 -1.39
CA GLU A 6 -7.97 5.74 -2.69
C GLU A 6 -9.50 5.69 -2.88
N LYS A 7 -9.94 5.92 -4.12
CA LYS A 7 -11.37 5.79 -4.49
C LYS A 7 -11.61 4.44 -5.17
N PRO A 8 -12.78 3.83 -4.99
CA PRO A 8 -13.08 2.55 -5.66
C PRO A 8 -12.86 2.57 -7.17
N ALA A 9 -13.17 3.69 -7.83
CA ALA A 9 -12.95 3.82 -9.27
C ALA A 9 -11.48 3.72 -9.66
N GLU A 10 -10.55 3.85 -8.71
CA GLU A 10 -9.11 3.83 -8.95
C GLU A 10 -8.47 2.46 -8.70
N TYR A 11 -9.23 1.47 -8.26
CA TYR A 11 -8.67 0.17 -7.88
C TYR A 11 -7.84 -0.47 -8.99
N GLN A 12 -8.34 -0.46 -10.22
CA GLN A 12 -7.58 -1.02 -11.35
C GLN A 12 -6.32 -0.21 -11.66
N ALA A 13 -6.42 1.10 -11.59
CA ALA A 13 -5.27 1.98 -11.84
C ALA A 13 -4.17 1.73 -10.79
N VAL A 14 -4.56 1.53 -9.53
CA VAL A 14 -3.63 1.23 -8.45
C VAL A 14 -2.97 -0.14 -8.65
N GLU A 15 -3.74 -1.14 -9.08
CA GLU A 15 -3.16 -2.47 -9.35
C GLU A 15 -2.17 -2.41 -10.50
N ARG A 16 -2.44 -1.62 -11.54
CA ARG A 16 -1.47 -1.40 -12.63
C ARG A 16 -0.22 -0.68 -12.15
N LEU A 17 -0.40 0.33 -11.30
CA LEU A 17 0.71 1.05 -10.69
C LEU A 17 1.60 0.09 -9.89
N THR A 18 0.99 -0.77 -9.08
CA THR A 18 1.71 -1.77 -8.29
C THR A 18 2.49 -2.72 -9.20
N TYR A 19 1.86 -3.21 -10.25
CA TYR A 19 2.53 -4.08 -11.22
C TYR A 19 3.75 -3.38 -11.83
N GLN A 20 3.59 -2.14 -12.29
CA GLN A 20 4.68 -1.39 -12.91
C GLN A 20 5.82 -1.15 -11.93
N ALA A 21 5.50 -0.79 -10.69
CA ALA A 21 6.53 -0.51 -9.68
C ALA A 21 7.40 -1.73 -9.39
N PHE A 22 6.76 -2.90 -9.25
CA PHE A 22 7.49 -4.12 -8.91
C PHE A 22 8.12 -4.81 -10.13
N LYS A 23 7.56 -4.60 -11.31
CA LYS A 23 8.13 -5.15 -12.55
C LYS A 23 9.54 -4.61 -12.80
N GLU A 24 9.80 -3.37 -12.44
CA GLU A 24 11.11 -2.74 -12.64
C GLU A 24 12.22 -3.37 -11.79
N LEU A 25 11.87 -4.12 -10.74
CA LEU A 25 12.88 -4.78 -9.92
C LEU A 25 13.63 -5.88 -10.68
N ASN A 26 12.93 -6.62 -11.55
CA ASN A 26 13.48 -7.59 -12.49
C ASN A 26 14.65 -8.41 -11.90
N LEU A 27 14.38 -9.07 -10.77
CA LEU A 27 15.41 -9.76 -9.99
C LEU A 27 15.97 -11.01 -10.69
N THR A 28 15.17 -11.66 -11.53
CA THR A 28 15.59 -12.82 -12.32
C THR A 28 14.92 -12.78 -13.69
N GLU A 29 15.46 -13.56 -14.62
CA GLU A 29 14.92 -13.65 -15.99
C GLU A 29 13.46 -14.09 -16.03
N ASN A 30 13.06 -14.96 -15.11
CA ASN A 30 11.70 -15.50 -15.04
C ASN A 30 10.84 -14.83 -13.99
N TRP A 31 11.33 -13.75 -13.38
CA TRP A 31 10.60 -13.07 -12.31
C TRP A 31 9.36 -12.40 -12.84
N ARG A 32 8.26 -12.55 -12.09
CA ARG A 32 6.98 -11.88 -12.37
C ARG A 32 6.45 -11.30 -11.07
N PRO A 33 6.03 -10.04 -11.05
CA PRO A 33 5.48 -9.43 -9.84
C PRO A 33 4.13 -10.04 -9.48
N THR A 34 3.90 -10.23 -8.19
CA THR A 34 2.64 -10.75 -7.64
C THR A 34 1.95 -9.76 -6.71
N GLU A 35 2.59 -8.66 -6.38
CA GLU A 35 2.12 -7.69 -5.40
C GLU A 35 0.77 -7.08 -5.78
N HIS A 36 0.50 -6.91 -7.07
CA HIS A 36 -0.81 -6.41 -7.53
C HIS A 36 -1.94 -7.40 -7.25
N PHE A 37 -1.66 -8.70 -7.25
CA PHE A 37 -2.64 -9.71 -6.83
C PHE A 37 -2.84 -9.66 -5.32
N ILE A 38 -1.80 -9.41 -4.56
CA ILE A 38 -1.90 -9.27 -3.11
C ILE A 38 -2.79 -8.08 -2.76
N VAL A 39 -2.62 -6.95 -3.44
CA VAL A 39 -3.48 -5.78 -3.26
C VAL A 39 -4.94 -6.13 -3.55
N HIS A 40 -5.20 -6.82 -4.65
CA HIS A 40 -6.54 -7.24 -5.01
C HIS A 40 -7.16 -8.15 -3.95
N LEU A 41 -6.42 -9.16 -3.49
CA LEU A 41 -6.91 -10.10 -2.50
C LEU A 41 -7.15 -9.43 -1.14
N LEU A 42 -6.29 -8.50 -0.73
CA LEU A 42 -6.46 -7.78 0.52
C LEU A 42 -7.72 -6.92 0.50
N ARG A 43 -8.05 -6.31 -0.64
CA ARG A 43 -9.29 -5.51 -0.74
C ARG A 43 -10.55 -6.33 -0.50
N GLU A 44 -10.53 -7.61 -0.85
CA GLU A 44 -11.67 -8.51 -0.67
C GLU A 44 -11.67 -9.19 0.69
N SER A 45 -10.62 -9.01 1.49
CA SER A 45 -10.51 -9.64 2.79
C SER A 45 -11.20 -8.83 3.89
N ALA A 46 -11.52 -9.51 5.00
CA ALA A 46 -12.09 -8.85 6.17
C ALA A 46 -11.07 -7.93 6.87
N ASP A 47 -9.81 -8.04 6.52
CA ASP A 47 -8.73 -7.26 7.15
C ASP A 47 -8.44 -5.95 6.42
N PHE A 48 -9.16 -5.68 5.32
CA PHE A 48 -9.00 -4.44 4.56
C PHE A 48 -9.52 -3.25 5.37
N ILE A 49 -8.70 -2.19 5.39
CA ILE A 49 -9.05 -0.93 6.05
C ILE A 49 -9.04 0.15 4.97
N PRO A 50 -10.22 0.50 4.38
CA PRO A 50 -10.28 1.47 3.28
C PRO A 50 -9.60 2.80 3.60
N GLU A 51 -9.71 3.28 4.83
CA GLU A 51 -9.12 4.56 5.26
C GLU A 51 -7.60 4.53 5.26
N LEU A 52 -6.99 3.33 5.21
CA LEU A 52 -5.55 3.14 5.16
C LEU A 52 -5.05 2.70 3.79
N SER A 53 -5.90 2.75 2.76
CA SER A 53 -5.48 2.58 1.38
C SER A 53 -5.31 3.97 0.77
N LEU A 54 -4.05 4.42 0.71
CA LEU A 54 -3.72 5.80 0.36
C LEU A 54 -2.99 5.87 -0.96
N VAL A 55 -3.29 6.89 -1.74
CA VAL A 55 -2.59 7.17 -2.99
C VAL A 55 -1.93 8.53 -2.93
N SER A 56 -0.83 8.68 -3.67
CA SER A 56 -0.23 9.98 -3.95
C SER A 56 -0.51 10.36 -5.39
N GLU A 57 -0.75 11.63 -5.64
CA GLU A 57 -1.01 12.15 -6.98
C GLU A 57 -0.28 13.46 -7.22
N THR A 58 0.00 13.73 -8.49
CA THR A 58 0.57 15.01 -8.93
C THR A 58 -0.53 16.07 -8.96
N ASP A 59 -0.14 17.33 -9.19
CA ASP A 59 -1.09 18.43 -9.35
C ASP A 59 -2.01 18.23 -10.55
N GLN A 60 -1.61 17.40 -11.51
CA GLN A 60 -2.42 17.04 -12.66
C GLN A 60 -3.30 15.80 -12.43
N GLY A 61 -3.26 15.24 -11.23
CA GLY A 61 -4.08 14.08 -10.87
C GLY A 61 -3.50 12.73 -11.28
N LYS A 62 -2.22 12.66 -11.68
CA LYS A 62 -1.57 11.40 -12.01
C LYS A 62 -1.17 10.67 -10.74
N LEU A 63 -1.55 9.41 -10.63
CA LEU A 63 -1.17 8.57 -9.48
C LEU A 63 0.31 8.21 -9.55
N THR A 64 1.04 8.49 -8.47
CA THR A 64 2.48 8.24 -8.39
C THR A 64 2.84 7.21 -7.33
N GLY A 65 1.95 6.87 -6.43
CA GLY A 65 2.21 5.89 -5.40
C GLY A 65 0.96 5.40 -4.71
N HIS A 66 1.12 4.30 -3.99
CA HIS A 66 0.05 3.67 -3.22
C HIS A 66 0.64 2.93 -2.04
N ILE A 67 -0.04 2.99 -0.90
CA ILE A 67 0.25 2.18 0.27
C ILE A 67 -1.06 1.61 0.80
N MET A 68 -1.02 0.35 1.20
CA MET A 68 -2.17 -0.32 1.83
C MET A 68 -1.70 -0.92 3.15
N SER A 69 -2.43 -0.67 4.22
CA SER A 69 -2.18 -1.30 5.50
C SER A 69 -3.39 -2.13 5.87
N SER A 70 -3.16 -3.30 6.45
CA SER A 70 -4.23 -4.22 6.78
C SER A 70 -4.05 -4.80 8.18
N LYS A 71 -5.14 -5.33 8.74
CA LYS A 71 -5.11 -5.98 10.05
C LYS A 71 -4.42 -7.31 9.95
N ALA A 72 -3.64 -7.65 10.99
CA ALA A 72 -3.00 -8.95 11.12
C ALA A 72 -2.96 -9.34 12.59
N LYS A 73 -2.67 -10.60 12.85
CA LYS A 73 -2.49 -11.09 14.21
C LYS A 73 -1.10 -11.69 14.34
N LEU A 74 -0.41 -11.29 15.41
CA LEU A 74 0.90 -11.85 15.77
C LEU A 74 0.71 -12.84 16.89
N GLN A 75 1.14 -14.08 16.68
CA GLN A 75 1.10 -15.10 17.73
C GLN A 75 2.31 -14.95 18.62
N LEU A 76 2.07 -14.84 19.92
CA LEU A 76 3.13 -14.65 20.92
C LEU A 76 3.57 -16.00 21.51
N PRO A 77 4.78 -16.06 22.13
CA PRO A 77 5.27 -17.31 22.70
C PRO A 77 4.40 -17.92 23.79
N ASP A 78 3.57 -17.11 24.45
CA ASP A 78 2.65 -17.58 25.52
C ASP A 78 1.32 -18.08 24.96
N HIS A 79 1.23 -18.30 23.64
CA HIS A 79 0.04 -18.75 22.91
C HIS A 79 -1.09 -17.72 22.84
N THR A 80 -0.84 -16.45 23.25
CA THR A 80 -1.79 -15.38 23.03
C THR A 80 -1.58 -14.75 21.65
N GLU A 81 -2.58 -14.00 21.18
CA GLU A 81 -2.49 -13.27 19.91
C GLU A 81 -2.52 -11.77 20.16
N LYS A 82 -1.72 -11.03 19.42
CA LYS A 82 -1.73 -9.57 19.45
C LYS A 82 -2.17 -9.04 18.10
N ALA A 83 -3.18 -8.15 18.10
CA ALA A 83 -3.60 -7.47 16.90
C ALA A 83 -2.52 -6.46 16.50
N VAL A 84 -2.10 -6.52 15.24
CA VAL A 84 -1.08 -5.62 14.69
C VAL A 84 -1.54 -5.10 13.33
N LEU A 85 -0.87 -4.06 12.85
CA LEU A 85 -1.10 -3.50 11.53
C LEU A 85 0.09 -3.89 10.64
N THR A 86 -0.21 -4.50 9.50
CA THR A 86 0.80 -4.79 8.48
C THR A 86 0.82 -3.63 7.49
N ILE A 87 1.98 -3.01 7.32
CA ILE A 87 2.17 -1.90 6.39
C ILE A 87 2.71 -2.44 5.07
N GLY A 88 1.94 -2.24 4.01
CA GLY A 88 2.30 -2.71 2.67
C GLY A 88 1.21 -3.55 2.05
N PRO A 89 1.26 -3.77 0.74
CA PRO A 89 2.32 -3.32 -0.18
C PRO A 89 2.43 -1.80 -0.31
N LEU A 90 3.65 -1.36 -0.57
CA LEU A 90 3.97 0.04 -0.88
C LEU A 90 4.49 0.09 -2.32
N SER A 91 3.88 0.91 -3.16
CA SER A 91 4.25 1.02 -4.57
C SER A 91 4.51 2.47 -4.92
N VAL A 92 5.60 2.72 -5.66
CA VAL A 92 5.92 4.04 -6.19
C VAL A 92 6.19 3.88 -7.68
N HIS A 93 5.51 4.69 -8.50
CA HIS A 93 5.70 4.67 -9.95
C HIS A 93 7.18 4.83 -10.27
N PRO A 94 7.74 4.06 -11.24
CA PRO A 94 9.17 4.15 -11.55
C PRO A 94 9.67 5.56 -11.78
N GLU A 95 8.89 6.43 -12.42
CA GLU A 95 9.26 7.82 -12.68
C GLU A 95 9.30 8.69 -11.42
N ALA A 96 8.66 8.26 -10.33
CA ALA A 96 8.58 9.00 -9.08
C ALA A 96 9.48 8.42 -7.98
N GLN A 97 10.21 7.36 -8.25
CA GLN A 97 11.11 6.76 -7.27
C GLN A 97 12.24 7.71 -6.91
N ASN A 98 12.72 7.61 -5.67
CA ASN A 98 13.78 8.46 -5.12
C ASN A 98 13.40 9.96 -5.02
N THR A 99 12.11 10.27 -4.97
CA THR A 99 11.61 11.64 -4.81
C THR A 99 10.91 11.87 -3.46
N GLY A 100 10.97 10.87 -2.57
CA GLY A 100 10.34 10.99 -1.24
C GLY A 100 8.89 10.57 -1.16
N VAL A 101 8.31 10.06 -2.25
CA VAL A 101 6.89 9.63 -2.28
C VAL A 101 6.65 8.48 -1.31
N GLY A 102 7.52 7.45 -1.32
CA GLY A 102 7.36 6.30 -0.44
C GLY A 102 7.40 6.69 1.03
N SER A 103 8.37 7.53 1.43
CA SER A 103 8.48 8.00 2.80
C SER A 103 7.27 8.82 3.23
N ALA A 104 6.74 9.66 2.33
CA ALA A 104 5.56 10.47 2.61
C ALA A 104 4.33 9.58 2.80
N LEU A 105 4.16 8.55 1.97
CA LEU A 105 3.05 7.61 2.11
C LEU A 105 3.10 6.86 3.44
N ILE A 106 4.28 6.41 3.85
CA ILE A 106 4.45 5.73 5.13
C ILE A 106 4.06 6.66 6.29
N LYS A 107 4.56 7.90 6.28
CA LYS A 107 4.24 8.87 7.34
C LYS A 107 2.75 9.15 7.43
N HIS A 108 2.09 9.37 6.29
CA HIS A 108 0.66 9.61 6.26
C HIS A 108 -0.13 8.39 6.75
N SER A 109 0.30 7.19 6.38
CA SER A 109 -0.35 5.94 6.81
C SER A 109 -0.25 5.77 8.33
N VAL A 110 0.92 5.99 8.92
CA VAL A 110 1.13 5.89 10.36
C VAL A 110 0.28 6.92 11.09
N GLN A 111 0.26 8.16 10.61
CA GLN A 111 -0.53 9.22 11.22
C GLN A 111 -2.03 8.92 11.15
N LYS A 112 -2.50 8.44 10.00
CA LYS A 112 -3.91 8.07 9.84
C LYS A 112 -4.31 6.91 10.75
N ALA A 113 -3.43 5.91 10.89
CA ALA A 113 -3.67 4.79 11.79
C ALA A 113 -3.84 5.26 13.24
N LYS A 114 -3.01 6.21 13.68
CA LYS A 114 -3.12 6.80 15.02
C LYS A 114 -4.45 7.53 15.19
N GLU A 115 -4.88 8.30 14.18
CA GLU A 115 -6.15 9.01 14.22
C GLU A 115 -7.33 8.06 14.31
N LEU A 116 -7.23 6.87 13.71
CA LEU A 116 -8.25 5.83 13.76
C LEU A 116 -8.20 5.00 15.04
N GLY A 117 -7.24 5.25 15.92
CA GLY A 117 -7.06 4.48 17.14
C GLY A 117 -6.45 3.10 16.91
N ILE A 118 -5.81 2.88 15.78
CA ILE A 118 -5.13 1.62 15.45
C ILE A 118 -3.64 1.81 15.73
N GLY A 119 -3.09 1.01 16.62
CA GLY A 119 -1.72 1.28 16.95
C GLY A 119 -0.97 0.22 17.54
#